data_33397e96da0599983cef2d4d8b7ccf54
#
_entry.id   33397e96da0599983cef2d4d8b7ccf54
#
_cell.length_a   1.000
_cell.length_b   1.000
_cell.length_c   1.000
_cell.angle_alpha   90.00
_cell.angle_beta   90.00
_cell.angle_gamma   90.00
#
_symmetry.space_group_name_H-M   'P 1'
#
loop_
_entity.id
_entity.type
_entity.pdbx_description
1 polymer ?
#
loop_
_entity_poly.entity_id
_entity_poly.type
_entity_poly.pdbx_seq_one_letter_code
_entity_poly.pdbx_strand_id
1 'polypeptide(L)'
;TWLTENLASKGYVVAAIHHVDPNRYTAAPIVSAAPTYNRPVDISFVAAQLRTSLGAQIDPENVTLIGYSQGGYGVLTAGGASLDPTHPFMNYVADGWLKKIARGAADASLTKVPGVKAIVALAPAGGGDATIWGKEGLAQITAPLLLIAGDQDPTVGYEKAAKSFFAQTVNSDRYLLTLKQAGHAIGLNPAPADM
;
A
#
# COMPACT_ATOMS: atom_id res chain seq x y z
N THR A 1 6.38 11.78 -13.04
CA THR A 1 5.10 11.26 -13.59
C THR A 1 4.02 12.33 -13.53
N TRP A 2 2.95 12.22 -14.32
CA TRP A 2 1.84 13.17 -14.33
C TRP A 2 1.28 13.48 -12.92
N LEU A 3 1.19 12.49 -12.04
CA LEU A 3 0.68 12.67 -10.68
C LEU A 3 1.68 13.44 -9.81
N THR A 4 2.95 13.04 -9.80
CA THR A 4 3.98 13.68 -8.98
C THR A 4 4.22 15.13 -9.39
N GLU A 5 4.26 15.41 -10.68
CA GLU A 5 4.41 16.75 -11.23
C GLU A 5 3.21 17.64 -10.88
N ASN A 6 1.98 17.09 -11.00
CA ASN A 6 0.77 17.81 -10.65
C ASN A 6 0.72 18.17 -9.15
N LEU A 7 1.08 17.23 -8.27
CA LEU A 7 1.11 17.50 -6.84
C LEU A 7 2.21 18.51 -6.47
N ALA A 8 3.41 18.37 -7.04
CA ALA A 8 4.51 19.30 -6.80
C ALA A 8 4.15 20.73 -7.25
N SER A 9 3.46 20.88 -8.39
CA SER A 9 2.99 22.20 -8.87
C SER A 9 1.98 22.88 -7.94
N LYS A 10 1.40 22.14 -7.00
CA LYS A 10 0.46 22.64 -5.98
C LYS A 10 1.11 22.85 -4.61
N GLY A 11 2.43 22.79 -4.54
CA GLY A 11 3.19 23.07 -3.32
C GLY A 11 3.42 21.86 -2.41
N TYR A 12 3.10 20.65 -2.85
CA TYR A 12 3.45 19.44 -2.10
C TYR A 12 4.92 19.05 -2.32
N VAL A 13 5.60 18.63 -1.26
CA VAL A 13 6.85 17.88 -1.38
C VAL A 13 6.48 16.44 -1.71
N VAL A 14 6.93 15.94 -2.86
CA VAL A 14 6.56 14.62 -3.36
C VAL A 14 7.78 13.72 -3.43
N ALA A 15 7.72 12.59 -2.75
CA ALA A 15 8.71 11.53 -2.84
C ALA A 15 8.13 10.32 -3.58
N ALA A 16 8.68 10.00 -4.75
CA ALA A 16 8.35 8.79 -5.50
C ALA A 16 9.45 7.75 -5.23
N ILE A 17 9.08 6.65 -4.60
CA ILE A 17 10.03 5.61 -4.20
C ILE A 17 10.27 4.66 -5.37
N HIS A 18 11.54 4.47 -5.74
CA HIS A 18 11.98 3.41 -6.62
C HIS A 18 12.42 2.21 -5.77
N HIS A 19 11.53 1.24 -5.63
CA HIS A 19 11.83 0.01 -4.88
C HIS A 19 12.79 -0.88 -5.66
N VAL A 20 13.78 -1.46 -4.97
CA VAL A 20 14.67 -2.47 -5.56
C VAL A 20 14.03 -3.84 -5.36
N ASP A 21 13.10 -4.16 -6.23
CA ASP A 21 12.40 -5.45 -6.20
C ASP A 21 13.16 -6.51 -7.02
N PRO A 22 13.12 -7.79 -6.61
CA PRO A 22 13.64 -8.88 -7.43
C PRO A 22 12.82 -9.01 -8.71
N ASN A 23 13.48 -9.45 -9.80
CA ASN A 23 12.78 -9.68 -11.05
C ASN A 23 11.79 -10.85 -10.89
N ARG A 24 10.49 -10.53 -10.93
CA ARG A 24 9.41 -11.50 -10.70
C ARG A 24 9.31 -12.62 -11.76
N TYR A 25 9.93 -12.42 -12.92
CA TYR A 25 9.92 -13.41 -14.00
C TYR A 25 11.07 -14.42 -13.92
N THR A 26 12.14 -14.06 -13.22
CA THR A 26 13.33 -14.91 -13.08
C THR A 26 13.62 -15.35 -11.66
N ALA A 27 13.07 -14.68 -10.67
CA ALA A 27 13.23 -15.03 -9.27
C ALA A 27 12.33 -16.23 -8.87
N ALA A 28 12.79 -17.05 -7.94
CA ALA A 28 11.96 -18.06 -7.33
C ALA A 28 10.73 -17.43 -6.65
N PRO A 29 9.58 -18.12 -6.55
CA PRO A 29 8.35 -17.57 -5.98
C PRO A 29 8.53 -16.95 -4.59
N ILE A 30 9.32 -17.58 -3.74
CA ILE A 30 9.61 -17.08 -2.38
C ILE A 30 10.39 -15.77 -2.39
N VAL A 31 11.25 -15.56 -3.38
CA VAL A 31 12.02 -14.32 -3.57
C VAL A 31 11.13 -13.26 -4.22
N SER A 32 10.28 -13.65 -5.17
CA SER A 32 9.35 -12.73 -5.83
C SER A 32 8.28 -12.17 -4.89
N ALA A 33 8.06 -12.79 -3.73
CA ALA A 33 7.18 -12.29 -2.68
C ALA A 33 7.84 -11.22 -1.77
N ALA A 34 9.16 -11.02 -1.86
CA ALA A 34 9.89 -10.04 -1.02
C ALA A 34 9.33 -8.61 -1.07
N PRO A 35 8.77 -8.10 -2.17
CA PRO A 35 8.12 -6.79 -2.20
C PRO A 35 7.01 -6.62 -1.14
N THR A 36 6.38 -7.71 -0.71
CA THR A 36 5.38 -7.67 0.37
C THR A 36 5.99 -7.26 1.71
N TYR A 37 7.25 -7.60 1.96
CA TYR A 37 8.00 -7.12 3.11
C TYR A 37 8.62 -5.74 2.84
N ASN A 38 9.33 -5.60 1.72
CA ASN A 38 10.16 -4.44 1.45
C ASN A 38 9.34 -3.15 1.33
N ARG A 39 8.25 -3.16 0.58
CA ARG A 39 7.53 -1.92 0.25
C ARG A 39 7.02 -1.13 1.45
N PRO A 40 6.32 -1.68 2.44
CA PRO A 40 5.92 -0.90 3.60
C PRO A 40 7.11 -0.44 4.47
N VAL A 41 8.19 -1.23 4.52
CA VAL A 41 9.43 -0.86 5.24
C VAL A 41 10.13 0.28 4.52
N ASP A 42 10.28 0.22 3.19
CA ASP A 42 10.86 1.30 2.38
C ASP A 42 10.07 2.60 2.51
N ILE A 43 8.73 2.53 2.48
CA ILE A 43 7.87 3.70 2.65
C ILE A 43 8.11 4.36 4.02
N SER A 44 8.17 3.58 5.08
CA SER A 44 8.44 4.08 6.43
C SER A 44 9.85 4.67 6.54
N PHE A 45 10.85 3.98 5.99
CA PHE A 45 12.24 4.44 5.97
C PHE A 45 12.37 5.77 5.21
N VAL A 46 11.82 5.88 4.00
CA VAL A 46 11.88 7.12 3.21
C VAL A 46 11.18 8.28 3.93
N ALA A 47 10.02 8.03 4.53
CA ALA A 47 9.32 9.06 5.31
C ALA A 47 10.18 9.56 6.48
N ALA A 48 10.88 8.68 7.19
CA ALA A 48 11.79 9.05 8.27
C ALA A 48 13.01 9.85 7.74
N GLN A 49 13.61 9.43 6.61
CA GLN A 49 14.73 10.13 5.99
C GLN A 49 14.33 11.55 5.51
N LEU A 50 13.16 11.70 4.92
CA LEU A 50 12.66 13.02 4.49
C LEU A 50 12.48 13.97 5.68
N ARG A 51 11.96 13.51 6.79
CA ARG A 51 11.86 14.31 8.04
C ARG A 51 13.22 14.82 8.49
N THR A 52 14.22 13.95 8.46
CA THR A 52 15.59 14.30 8.86
C THR A 52 16.24 15.26 7.86
N SER A 53 16.11 14.99 6.55
CA SER A 53 16.83 15.72 5.50
C SER A 53 16.20 17.07 5.19
N LEU A 54 14.89 17.20 5.25
CA LEU A 54 14.16 18.42 4.90
C LEU A 54 13.82 19.28 6.14
N GLY A 55 13.75 18.68 7.33
CA GLY A 55 13.53 19.41 8.58
C GLY A 55 12.33 20.35 8.50
N ALA A 56 12.56 21.63 8.78
CA ALA A 56 11.52 22.67 8.76
C ALA A 56 10.94 23.01 7.37
N GLN A 57 11.45 22.41 6.30
CA GLN A 57 10.89 22.61 4.94
C GLN A 57 9.62 21.80 4.69
N ILE A 58 9.31 20.84 5.55
CA ILE A 58 8.08 20.02 5.46
C ILE A 58 7.35 20.02 6.80
N ASP A 59 6.04 19.77 6.75
CA ASP A 59 5.27 19.46 7.94
C ASP A 59 5.21 17.91 8.11
N PRO A 60 5.94 17.36 9.08
CA PRO A 60 6.00 15.91 9.29
C PRO A 60 4.67 15.31 9.79
N GLU A 61 3.73 16.16 10.28
CA GLU A 61 2.42 15.72 10.75
C GLU A 61 1.35 15.77 9.66
N ASN A 62 1.70 16.16 8.42
CA ASN A 62 0.81 16.21 7.26
C ASN A 62 1.32 15.31 6.13
N VAL A 63 1.28 14.00 6.34
CA VAL A 63 1.71 13.00 5.38
C VAL A 63 0.51 12.42 4.64
N THR A 64 0.56 12.41 3.32
CA THR A 64 -0.37 11.66 2.46
C THR A 64 0.36 10.51 1.78
N LEU A 65 -0.20 9.32 1.86
CA LEU A 65 0.33 8.12 1.21
C LEU A 65 -0.51 7.79 -0.01
N ILE A 66 0.14 7.64 -1.18
CA ILE A 66 -0.54 7.29 -2.43
C ILE A 66 0.15 6.06 -3.03
N GLY A 67 -0.60 5.02 -3.35
CA GLY A 67 -0.04 3.81 -3.91
C GLY A 67 -0.96 3.09 -4.89
N TYR A 68 -0.36 2.49 -5.92
CA TYR A 68 -1.04 1.69 -6.93
C TYR A 68 -0.65 0.22 -6.84
N SER A 69 -1.61 -0.68 -6.98
CA SER A 69 -1.39 -2.14 -7.01
C SER A 69 -0.62 -2.61 -5.77
N GLN A 70 0.57 -3.16 -5.91
CA GLN A 70 1.45 -3.52 -4.80
C GLN A 70 1.88 -2.29 -3.97
N GLY A 71 1.98 -1.11 -4.59
CA GLY A 71 2.15 0.16 -3.86
C GLY A 71 0.93 0.49 -3.00
N GLY A 72 -0.28 0.14 -3.48
CA GLY A 72 -1.52 0.24 -2.70
C GLY A 72 -1.50 -0.63 -1.44
N TYR A 73 -1.01 -1.87 -1.54
CA TYR A 73 -0.72 -2.71 -0.38
C TYR A 73 0.26 -2.02 0.58
N GLY A 74 1.36 -1.48 0.04
CA GLY A 74 2.40 -0.81 0.83
C GLY A 74 1.85 0.36 1.63
N VAL A 75 1.07 1.25 0.99
CA VAL A 75 0.52 2.44 1.66
C VAL A 75 -0.58 2.11 2.67
N LEU A 76 -1.39 1.07 2.44
CA LEU A 76 -2.35 0.60 3.45
C LEU A 76 -1.63 0.08 4.70
N THR A 77 -0.56 -0.71 4.51
CA THR A 77 0.25 -1.21 5.61
C THR A 77 0.98 -0.08 6.33
N ALA A 78 1.62 0.84 5.59
CA ALA A 78 2.36 1.96 6.16
C ALA A 78 1.44 2.99 6.83
N GLY A 79 0.21 3.12 6.36
CA GLY A 79 -0.80 4.03 6.89
C GLY A 79 -1.61 3.50 8.08
N GLY A 80 -1.32 2.27 8.55
CA GLY A 80 -1.96 1.76 9.75
C GLY A 80 -2.30 0.28 9.74
N ALA A 81 -2.65 -0.32 8.60
CA ALA A 81 -3.02 -1.74 8.55
C ALA A 81 -1.89 -2.64 9.07
N SER A 82 -2.22 -3.64 9.88
CA SER A 82 -1.25 -4.61 10.37
C SER A 82 -1.52 -6.00 9.80
N LEU A 83 -0.45 -6.69 9.40
CA LEU A 83 -0.53 -8.01 8.78
C LEU A 83 -1.04 -9.06 9.76
N ASP A 84 -1.91 -9.95 9.29
CA ASP A 84 -2.40 -11.08 10.08
C ASP A 84 -1.30 -12.15 10.19
N PRO A 85 -0.77 -12.45 11.40
CA PRO A 85 0.29 -13.42 11.58
C PRO A 85 -0.11 -14.86 11.21
N THR A 86 -1.42 -15.13 11.12
CA THR A 86 -1.96 -16.47 10.79
C THR A 86 -2.22 -16.66 9.30
N HIS A 87 -2.15 -15.57 8.50
CA HIS A 87 -2.43 -15.66 7.08
C HIS A 87 -1.42 -16.57 6.36
N PRO A 88 -1.86 -17.50 5.48
CA PRO A 88 -0.98 -18.46 4.82
C PRO A 88 0.20 -17.81 4.07
N PHE A 89 0.00 -16.62 3.51
CA PHE A 89 1.03 -15.87 2.79
C PHE A 89 2.26 -15.52 3.64
N MET A 90 2.16 -15.55 4.97
CA MET A 90 3.28 -15.31 5.88
C MET A 90 4.46 -16.28 5.67
N ASN A 91 4.22 -17.41 5.03
CA ASN A 91 5.24 -18.41 4.75
C ASN A 91 5.90 -18.27 3.35
N TYR A 92 5.39 -17.37 2.51
CA TYR A 92 5.90 -17.19 1.14
C TYR A 92 7.12 -16.29 1.02
N VAL A 93 7.39 -15.48 2.05
CA VAL A 93 8.60 -14.65 2.07
C VAL A 93 9.71 -15.42 2.80
N ALA A 94 10.91 -15.44 2.18
CA ALA A 94 12.07 -16.16 2.71
C ALA A 94 12.37 -15.76 4.15
N ASP A 95 12.96 -16.69 4.91
CA ASP A 95 13.50 -16.49 6.27
C ASP A 95 12.48 -15.92 7.28
N GLY A 96 11.18 -16.06 6.98
CA GLY A 96 10.12 -15.58 7.85
C GLY A 96 10.08 -14.05 8.02
N TRP A 97 10.68 -13.30 7.11
CA TRP A 97 10.72 -11.82 7.18
C TRP A 97 9.35 -11.20 7.35
N LEU A 98 8.35 -11.70 6.64
CA LEU A 98 6.99 -11.15 6.73
C LEU A 98 6.37 -11.33 8.12
N LYS A 99 6.71 -12.43 8.82
CA LYS A 99 6.27 -12.68 10.20
C LYS A 99 6.86 -11.69 11.19
N LYS A 100 8.07 -11.16 10.92
CA LYS A 100 8.74 -10.20 11.81
C LYS A 100 8.01 -8.85 11.86
N ILE A 101 7.29 -8.49 10.79
CA ILE A 101 6.51 -7.25 10.69
C ILE A 101 5.00 -7.47 10.83
N ALA A 102 4.56 -8.68 11.14
CA ALA A 102 3.16 -8.99 11.36
C ALA A 102 2.67 -8.43 12.72
N ARG A 103 1.35 -8.35 12.88
CA ARG A 103 0.72 -7.86 14.11
C ARG A 103 1.24 -8.63 15.33
N GLY A 104 1.70 -7.87 16.34
CA GLY A 104 2.25 -8.42 17.57
C GLY A 104 3.73 -8.81 17.51
N ALA A 105 4.38 -8.76 16.35
CA ALA A 105 5.81 -8.98 16.23
C ALA A 105 6.63 -7.75 16.66
N ALA A 106 7.90 -7.98 17.05
CA ALA A 106 8.77 -6.92 17.55
C ALA A 106 8.99 -5.80 16.53
N ASP A 107 9.09 -6.16 15.24
CA ASP A 107 9.40 -5.23 14.15
C ASP A 107 8.14 -4.68 13.45
N ALA A 108 6.94 -4.93 13.97
CA ALA A 108 5.69 -4.49 13.36
C ALA A 108 5.63 -2.96 13.14
N SER A 109 6.29 -2.18 14.00
CA SER A 109 6.36 -0.72 13.90
C SER A 109 7.22 -0.22 12.75
N LEU A 110 8.15 -1.04 12.23
CA LEU A 110 9.03 -0.66 11.11
C LEU A 110 8.27 -0.35 9.82
N THR A 111 7.02 -0.80 9.72
CA THR A 111 6.17 -0.52 8.55
C THR A 111 5.37 0.77 8.67
N LYS A 112 5.35 1.44 9.83
CA LYS A 112 4.41 2.53 10.12
C LYS A 112 5.00 3.90 9.83
N VAL A 113 4.21 4.74 9.16
CA VAL A 113 4.52 6.15 8.95
C VAL A 113 3.71 6.97 9.94
N PRO A 114 4.34 7.71 10.85
CA PRO A 114 3.62 8.66 11.71
C PRO A 114 3.05 9.84 10.92
N GLY A 115 2.07 10.57 11.47
CA GLY A 115 1.54 11.80 10.88
C GLY A 115 0.74 11.60 9.58
N VAL A 116 0.27 10.38 9.29
CA VAL A 116 -0.56 10.13 8.09
C VAL A 116 -1.93 10.77 8.27
N LYS A 117 -2.27 11.70 7.35
CA LYS A 117 -3.55 12.41 7.31
C LYS A 117 -4.48 11.93 6.21
N ALA A 118 -3.95 11.23 5.21
CA ALA A 118 -4.77 10.63 4.17
C ALA A 118 -4.04 9.47 3.49
N ILE A 119 -4.81 8.49 3.03
CA ILE A 119 -4.33 7.35 2.25
C ILE A 119 -5.14 7.28 0.96
N VAL A 120 -4.46 7.16 -0.17
CA VAL A 120 -5.08 6.87 -1.47
C VAL A 120 -4.51 5.57 -2.02
N ALA A 121 -5.34 4.56 -2.17
CA ALA A 121 -4.94 3.27 -2.69
C ALA A 121 -5.70 2.95 -3.99
N LEU A 122 -4.95 2.90 -5.09
CA LEU A 122 -5.47 2.61 -6.43
C LEU A 122 -5.26 1.12 -6.73
N ALA A 123 -6.33 0.40 -7.03
CA ALA A 123 -6.31 -1.04 -7.33
C ALA A 123 -5.38 -1.84 -6.38
N PRO A 124 -5.54 -1.69 -5.05
CA PRO A 124 -4.58 -2.20 -4.09
C PRO A 124 -4.52 -3.73 -4.07
N ALA A 125 -3.31 -4.30 -4.04
CA ALA A 125 -3.09 -5.72 -3.81
C ALA A 125 -3.29 -6.11 -2.34
N GLY A 126 -3.35 -7.41 -2.05
CA GLY A 126 -3.49 -7.95 -0.67
C GLY A 126 -4.86 -8.55 -0.37
N GLY A 127 -5.74 -8.61 -1.39
CA GLY A 127 -7.03 -9.31 -1.34
C GLY A 127 -6.90 -10.81 -1.53
N GLY A 128 -8.05 -11.48 -1.55
CA GLY A 128 -8.16 -12.93 -1.71
C GLY A 128 -9.38 -13.46 -0.97
N ASP A 129 -9.42 -14.76 -0.67
CA ASP A 129 -10.48 -15.34 0.17
C ASP A 129 -10.42 -14.80 1.61
N ALA A 130 -9.21 -14.46 2.07
CA ALA A 130 -8.95 -13.60 3.22
C ALA A 130 -7.98 -12.49 2.80
N THR A 131 -8.11 -11.32 3.40
CA THR A 131 -7.13 -10.25 3.18
C THR A 131 -5.87 -10.52 4.01
N ILE A 132 -4.70 -10.14 3.49
CA ILE A 132 -3.42 -10.36 4.19
C ILE A 132 -3.34 -9.69 5.58
N TRP A 133 -4.17 -8.70 5.83
CA TRP A 133 -4.27 -8.01 7.12
C TRP A 133 -5.34 -8.61 8.03
N GLY A 134 -6.31 -9.37 7.49
CA GLY A 134 -7.52 -9.74 8.19
C GLY A 134 -8.37 -8.54 8.59
N LYS A 135 -9.55 -8.76 9.12
CA LYS A 135 -10.46 -7.69 9.57
C LYS A 135 -9.85 -6.82 10.65
N GLU A 136 -9.17 -7.43 11.62
CA GLU A 136 -8.55 -6.70 12.73
C GLU A 136 -7.40 -5.80 12.26
N GLY A 137 -6.62 -6.24 11.26
CA GLY A 137 -5.51 -5.47 10.74
C GLY A 137 -5.97 -4.27 9.93
N LEU A 138 -6.98 -4.42 9.07
CA LEU A 138 -7.56 -3.30 8.32
C LEU A 138 -8.30 -2.31 9.22
N ALA A 139 -8.96 -2.77 10.28
CA ALA A 139 -9.61 -1.91 11.25
C ALA A 139 -8.64 -0.99 12.03
N GLN A 140 -7.33 -1.21 11.96
CA GLN A 140 -6.34 -0.33 12.57
C GLN A 140 -6.07 0.95 11.76
N ILE A 141 -6.53 1.03 10.52
CA ILE A 141 -6.47 2.28 9.75
C ILE A 141 -7.48 3.27 10.35
N THR A 142 -6.98 4.42 10.79
CA THR A 142 -7.77 5.52 11.32
C THR A 142 -7.71 6.79 10.47
N ALA A 143 -6.65 6.93 9.65
CA ALA A 143 -6.54 8.04 8.71
C ALA A 143 -7.60 7.92 7.61
N PRO A 144 -8.16 9.03 7.10
CA PRO A 144 -9.06 9.04 5.96
C PRO A 144 -8.51 8.25 4.77
N LEU A 145 -9.35 7.40 4.17
CA LEU A 145 -8.96 6.45 3.14
C LEU A 145 -9.81 6.61 1.88
N LEU A 146 -9.17 6.82 0.74
CA LEU A 146 -9.78 6.70 -0.58
C LEU A 146 -9.28 5.45 -1.30
N LEU A 147 -10.18 4.54 -1.57
CA LEU A 147 -9.95 3.38 -2.44
C LEU A 147 -10.48 3.68 -3.83
N ILE A 148 -9.67 3.45 -4.86
CA ILE A 148 -10.07 3.61 -6.27
C ILE A 148 -9.81 2.28 -6.98
N ALA A 149 -10.83 1.71 -7.64
CA ALA A 149 -10.68 0.42 -8.32
C ALA A 149 -11.61 0.29 -9.53
N GLY A 150 -11.15 -0.43 -10.54
CA GLY A 150 -11.98 -0.88 -11.64
C GLY A 150 -12.83 -2.08 -11.23
N ASP A 151 -14.11 -2.11 -11.64
CA ASP A 151 -15.00 -3.22 -11.28
C ASP A 151 -14.75 -4.51 -12.10
N GLN A 152 -13.91 -4.42 -13.13
CA GLN A 152 -13.48 -5.55 -13.95
C GLN A 152 -11.96 -5.81 -13.86
N ASP A 153 -11.35 -5.48 -12.72
CA ASP A 153 -9.93 -5.72 -12.49
C ASP A 153 -9.64 -7.23 -12.33
N PRO A 154 -8.97 -7.88 -13.32
CA PRO A 154 -8.68 -9.31 -13.26
C PRO A 154 -7.44 -9.63 -12.44
N THR A 155 -6.62 -8.63 -12.10
CA THR A 155 -5.31 -8.81 -11.47
C THR A 155 -5.41 -8.93 -9.96
N VAL A 156 -6.11 -7.99 -9.32
CA VAL A 156 -6.28 -7.99 -7.84
C VAL A 156 -7.70 -8.34 -7.43
N GLY A 157 -8.65 -8.20 -8.33
CA GLY A 157 -10.07 -8.50 -8.12
C GLY A 157 -10.81 -7.41 -7.31
N TYR A 158 -11.89 -6.88 -7.84
CA TYR A 158 -12.65 -5.82 -7.21
C TYR A 158 -13.31 -6.25 -5.89
N GLU A 159 -14.06 -7.37 -5.92
CA GLU A 159 -14.85 -7.85 -4.76
C GLU A 159 -13.96 -8.28 -3.60
N LYS A 160 -12.88 -9.04 -3.90
CA LYS A 160 -11.97 -9.60 -2.91
C LYS A 160 -10.84 -8.65 -2.47
N ALA A 161 -10.69 -7.50 -3.14
CA ALA A 161 -9.74 -6.46 -2.79
C ALA A 161 -10.46 -5.17 -2.38
N ALA A 162 -10.57 -4.17 -3.25
CA ALA A 162 -11.01 -2.82 -2.88
C ALA A 162 -12.34 -2.79 -2.10
N LYS A 163 -13.35 -3.56 -2.53
CA LYS A 163 -14.65 -3.63 -1.86
C LYS A 163 -14.55 -4.32 -0.49
N SER A 164 -13.76 -5.39 -0.39
CA SER A 164 -13.48 -6.08 0.87
C SER A 164 -12.72 -5.18 1.85
N PHE A 165 -11.71 -4.43 1.36
CA PHE A 165 -10.96 -3.49 2.20
C PHE A 165 -11.84 -2.36 2.70
N PHE A 166 -12.67 -1.77 1.82
CA PHE A 166 -13.66 -0.77 2.21
C PHE A 166 -14.58 -1.26 3.35
N ALA A 167 -15.05 -2.49 3.25
CA ALA A 167 -15.94 -3.06 4.27
C ALA A 167 -15.22 -3.27 5.62
N GLN A 168 -13.91 -3.54 5.61
CA GLN A 168 -13.15 -3.90 6.81
C GLN A 168 -12.42 -2.71 7.48
N THR A 169 -12.23 -1.57 6.80
CA THR A 169 -11.59 -0.37 7.37
C THR A 169 -12.58 0.47 8.18
N VAL A 170 -13.16 -0.14 9.20
CA VAL A 170 -14.33 0.40 9.93
C VAL A 170 -14.07 1.61 10.82
N ASN A 171 -12.81 1.88 11.16
CA ASN A 171 -12.41 2.98 12.03
C ASN A 171 -11.86 4.21 11.26
N SER A 172 -12.05 4.24 9.94
CA SER A 172 -11.59 5.31 9.06
C SER A 172 -12.77 5.97 8.36
N ASP A 173 -12.71 7.28 8.15
CA ASP A 173 -13.52 7.95 7.15
C ASP A 173 -13.09 7.44 5.78
N ARG A 174 -13.88 6.53 5.20
CA ARG A 174 -13.48 5.78 4.02
C ARG A 174 -14.39 6.03 2.83
N TYR A 175 -13.78 6.09 1.66
CA TYR A 175 -14.44 6.32 0.39
C TYR A 175 -14.01 5.25 -0.61
N LEU A 176 -14.97 4.79 -1.44
CA LEU A 176 -14.71 3.84 -2.52
C LEU A 176 -15.19 4.45 -3.84
N LEU A 177 -14.25 4.77 -4.72
CA LEU A 177 -14.52 5.18 -6.09
C LEU A 177 -14.40 3.96 -7.00
N THR A 178 -15.52 3.54 -7.57
CA THR A 178 -15.56 2.44 -8.53
C THR A 178 -15.61 2.96 -9.95
N LEU A 179 -14.61 2.61 -10.75
CA LEU A 179 -14.57 2.92 -12.18
C LEU A 179 -15.23 1.76 -12.95
N LYS A 180 -16.35 2.05 -13.59
CA LYS A 180 -17.12 1.05 -14.32
C LYS A 180 -16.40 0.60 -15.58
N GLN A 181 -16.46 -0.73 -15.84
CA GLN A 181 -15.82 -1.38 -16.99
C GLN A 181 -14.31 -1.15 -17.08
N ALA A 182 -13.67 -0.78 -15.97
CA ALA A 182 -12.24 -0.55 -15.90
C ALA A 182 -11.51 -1.76 -15.31
N GLY A 183 -10.35 -2.07 -15.89
CA GLY A 183 -9.45 -3.12 -15.44
C GLY A 183 -8.43 -2.62 -14.41
N HIS A 184 -7.26 -3.29 -14.38
CA HIS A 184 -6.19 -2.98 -13.42
C HIS A 184 -5.44 -1.68 -13.73
N ALA A 185 -5.38 -1.26 -15.00
CA ALA A 185 -4.50 -0.17 -15.47
C ALA A 185 -4.93 1.25 -15.05
N ILE A 186 -5.90 1.40 -14.16
CA ILE A 186 -6.45 2.71 -13.74
C ILE A 186 -5.43 3.69 -13.15
N GLY A 187 -4.30 3.19 -12.66
CA GLY A 187 -3.22 4.02 -12.10
C GLY A 187 -2.15 4.42 -13.12
N LEU A 188 -2.26 3.98 -14.37
CA LEU A 188 -1.25 4.15 -15.40
C LEU A 188 -1.66 5.21 -16.44
N ASN A 189 -0.68 6.01 -16.90
CA ASN A 189 -0.88 6.98 -17.95
C ASN A 189 0.41 7.14 -18.80
N PRO A 190 0.40 6.76 -20.08
CA PRO A 190 -0.69 6.03 -20.74
C PRO A 190 -0.86 4.62 -20.18
N ALA A 191 -2.09 4.10 -20.25
CA ALA A 191 -2.33 2.70 -19.96
C ALA A 191 -1.73 1.83 -21.08
N PRO A 192 -1.07 0.70 -20.76
CA PRO A 192 -0.65 -0.27 -21.76
C PRO A 192 -1.85 -0.80 -22.55
N ALA A 193 -1.66 -1.05 -23.85
CA ALA A 193 -2.75 -1.48 -24.74
C ALA A 193 -3.28 -2.90 -24.44
N ASP A 194 -2.52 -3.67 -23.66
CA ASP A 194 -2.77 -5.07 -23.30
C ASP A 194 -3.29 -5.24 -21.85
N MET A 195 -3.64 -4.13 -21.17
CA MET A 195 -4.12 -4.16 -19.77
C MET A 195 -5.52 -3.59 -19.61
#